data_beea55f9acc94b5daaa50628e06b522b
#
_entry.id   beea55f9acc94b5daaa50628e06b522b
#
_cell.length_a   1.000
_cell.length_b   1.000
_cell.length_c   1.000
_cell.angle_alpha   90.00
_cell.angle_beta   90.00
_cell.angle_gamma   90.00
#
_symmetry.space_group_name_H-M   'P 1'
#
loop_
_entity.id
_entity.type
_entity.pdbx_description
1 polymer ?
#
loop_
_entity_poly.entity_id
_entity_poly.type
_entity_poly.pdbx_seq_one_letter_code
_entity_poly.pdbx_strand_id
1 'polypeptide(L)'
;MKKSSSITRLALWLMLLLIMPLQIIAAELGEAGKRLAALPGVSDVETLKSKLFQEKYVFFIKQQLDAKDASKGNFEQRVILCHRGFDRPTVLVTEGYNANYGLREDYIEELAQIFNTNIVLVEYRYFDKSTPT
;
A
#
# COMPACT_ATOMS: atom_id res chain seq x y z
N MET A 1 -33.68 24.90 46.54
CA MET A 1 -32.38 24.29 46.24
C MET A 1 -32.50 23.26 45.11
N LYS A 2 -32.27 23.62 43.85
CA LYS A 2 -32.24 22.74 42.67
C LYS A 2 -31.25 23.30 41.65
N LYS A 3 -29.95 23.12 41.92
CA LYS A 3 -28.86 23.52 41.00
C LYS A 3 -27.91 22.39 40.64
N SER A 4 -28.33 21.10 40.78
CA SER A 4 -27.43 19.94 40.55
C SER A 4 -27.61 19.27 39.18
N SER A 5 -28.67 19.61 38.40
CA SER A 5 -28.96 18.84 37.17
C SER A 5 -28.23 19.34 35.89
N SER A 6 -27.69 20.56 35.93
CA SER A 6 -27.05 21.15 34.74
C SER A 6 -25.60 20.72 34.58
N ILE A 7 -24.85 20.57 35.67
CA ILE A 7 -23.43 20.18 35.66
C ILE A 7 -23.28 18.70 35.29
N THR A 8 -24.17 17.84 35.80
CA THR A 8 -24.19 16.42 35.45
C THR A 8 -24.54 16.17 33.98
N ARG A 9 -25.44 16.95 33.41
CA ARG A 9 -25.77 16.89 31.98
C ARG A 9 -24.63 17.39 31.10
N LEU A 10 -23.94 18.45 31.49
CA LEU A 10 -22.75 18.95 30.76
C LEU A 10 -21.59 17.95 30.81
N ALA A 11 -21.35 17.32 31.95
CA ALA A 11 -20.32 16.26 32.08
C ALA A 11 -20.66 15.03 31.24
N LEU A 12 -21.95 14.64 31.15
CA LEU A 12 -22.38 13.51 30.32
C LEU A 12 -22.17 13.79 28.81
N TRP A 13 -22.44 15.02 28.35
CA TRP A 13 -22.23 15.44 26.97
C TRP A 13 -20.72 15.53 26.62
N LEU A 14 -19.90 16.00 27.55
CA LEU A 14 -18.41 15.99 27.38
C LEU A 14 -17.86 14.59 27.34
N MET A 15 -18.41 13.64 28.10
CA MET A 15 -17.99 12.25 28.08
C MET A 15 -18.40 11.51 26.81
N LEU A 16 -19.57 11.87 26.22
CA LEU A 16 -20.01 11.32 24.93
C LEU A 16 -19.16 11.81 23.76
N LEU A 17 -18.60 13.02 23.81
CA LEU A 17 -17.68 13.57 22.80
C LEU A 17 -16.30 12.89 22.83
N LEU A 18 -15.88 12.31 23.97
CA LEU A 18 -14.61 11.60 24.09
C LEU A 18 -14.65 10.15 23.57
N ILE A 19 -15.84 9.62 23.26
CA ILE A 19 -16.04 8.25 22.75
C ILE A 19 -16.31 8.26 21.23
N MET A 20 -16.06 9.36 20.54
CA MET A 20 -16.01 9.28 19.08
C MET A 20 -14.80 8.39 18.70
N PRO A 21 -15.03 7.19 18.14
CA PRO A 21 -13.91 6.41 17.62
C PRO A 21 -13.23 7.30 16.58
N LEU A 22 -11.93 7.52 16.75
CA LEU A 22 -11.09 8.09 15.71
C LEU A 22 -11.12 7.06 14.58
N GLN A 23 -12.09 7.21 13.68
CA GLN A 23 -12.12 6.43 12.46
C GLN A 23 -10.92 6.93 11.66
N ILE A 24 -9.81 6.21 11.79
CA ILE A 24 -8.73 6.26 10.81
C ILE A 24 -9.41 5.83 9.53
N ILE A 25 -9.76 6.79 8.68
CA ILE A 25 -10.22 6.52 7.32
C ILE A 25 -8.99 5.96 6.61
N ALA A 26 -8.81 4.65 6.71
CA ALA A 26 -7.91 3.94 5.81
C ALA A 26 -8.43 4.26 4.40
N ALA A 27 -7.58 4.85 3.56
CA ALA A 27 -7.97 5.17 2.19
C ALA A 27 -8.52 3.90 1.56
N GLU A 28 -9.78 3.94 1.11
CA GLU A 28 -10.41 2.77 0.52
C GLU A 28 -9.65 2.37 -0.74
N LEU A 29 -9.27 1.09 -0.83
CA LEU A 29 -8.58 0.57 -2.01
C LEU A 29 -9.48 0.69 -3.23
N GLY A 30 -8.95 1.19 -4.33
CA GLY A 30 -9.59 1.12 -5.63
C GLY A 30 -9.69 -0.31 -6.16
N GLU A 31 -10.18 -0.46 -7.37
CA GLU A 31 -10.41 -1.80 -7.95
C GLU A 31 -9.12 -2.61 -8.12
N ALA A 32 -8.03 -1.96 -8.58
CA ALA A 32 -6.74 -2.63 -8.70
C ALA A 32 -6.17 -3.03 -7.32
N GLY A 33 -6.31 -2.17 -6.32
CA GLY A 33 -5.88 -2.47 -4.95
C GLY A 33 -6.67 -3.63 -4.32
N LYS A 34 -7.98 -3.69 -4.54
CA LYS A 34 -8.83 -4.80 -4.07
C LYS A 34 -8.44 -6.13 -4.71
N ARG A 35 -8.14 -6.12 -6.01
CA ARG A 35 -7.65 -7.31 -6.72
C ARG A 35 -6.29 -7.76 -6.22
N LEU A 36 -5.36 -6.82 -5.97
CA LEU A 36 -4.05 -7.12 -5.36
C LEU A 36 -4.21 -7.78 -4.00
N ALA A 37 -5.00 -7.19 -3.12
CA ALA A 37 -5.22 -7.69 -1.77
C ALA A 37 -5.86 -9.09 -1.73
N ALA A 38 -6.56 -9.48 -2.79
CA ALA A 38 -7.16 -10.80 -2.93
C ALA A 38 -6.18 -11.88 -3.45
N LEU A 39 -4.99 -11.50 -3.91
CA LEU A 39 -4.01 -12.46 -4.46
C LEU A 39 -3.32 -13.23 -3.33
N PRO A 40 -3.14 -14.56 -3.49
CA PRO A 40 -2.38 -15.35 -2.52
C PRO A 40 -0.95 -14.83 -2.37
N GLY A 41 -0.49 -14.68 -1.13
CA GLY A 41 0.87 -14.26 -0.81
C GLY A 41 1.13 -12.75 -0.96
N VAL A 42 0.11 -11.96 -1.25
CA VAL A 42 0.18 -10.49 -1.18
C VAL A 42 -0.22 -10.04 0.22
N SER A 43 0.54 -9.12 0.78
CA SER A 43 0.32 -8.49 2.10
C SER A 43 0.53 -6.98 2.03
N ASP A 44 0.03 -6.27 3.05
CA ASP A 44 0.28 -4.86 3.32
C ASP A 44 0.08 -3.94 2.10
N VAL A 45 -1.08 -4.07 1.45
CA VAL A 45 -1.43 -3.22 0.29
C VAL A 45 -1.78 -1.82 0.79
N GLU A 46 -0.90 -0.87 0.52
CA GLU A 46 -1.06 0.54 0.90
C GLU A 46 -1.24 1.43 -0.34
N THR A 47 -2.19 2.34 -0.27
CA THR A 47 -2.42 3.35 -1.32
C THR A 47 -1.34 4.42 -1.25
N LEU A 48 -0.73 4.71 -2.39
CA LEU A 48 0.21 5.80 -2.57
C LEU A 48 -0.43 6.94 -3.36
N LYS A 49 -0.06 8.17 -3.04
CA LYS A 49 -0.43 9.33 -3.86
C LYS A 49 0.29 9.29 -5.21
N SER A 50 -0.41 9.67 -6.27
CA SER A 50 0.16 9.82 -7.60
C SER A 50 -0.46 11.00 -8.35
N LYS A 51 0.38 11.73 -9.09
CA LYS A 51 -0.05 12.79 -10.02
C LYS A 51 -0.30 12.25 -11.43
N LEU A 52 0.15 11.04 -11.71
CA LEU A 52 0.27 10.51 -13.08
C LEU A 52 -0.51 9.22 -13.31
N PHE A 53 -0.87 8.51 -12.23
CA PHE A 53 -1.58 7.24 -12.29
C PHE A 53 -2.90 7.33 -11.53
N GLN A 54 -3.91 6.62 -12.03
CA GLN A 54 -5.23 6.60 -11.45
C GLN A 54 -5.25 5.91 -10.08
N GLU A 55 -4.47 4.83 -9.97
CA GLU A 55 -4.24 4.11 -8.73
C GLU A 55 -2.76 3.79 -8.59
N LYS A 56 -2.24 3.86 -7.37
CA LYS A 56 -0.85 3.51 -7.06
C LYS A 56 -0.76 2.85 -5.71
N TYR A 57 0.00 1.76 -5.64
CA TYR A 57 0.12 0.94 -4.44
C TYR A 57 1.56 0.52 -4.18
N VAL A 58 1.91 0.39 -2.90
CA VAL A 58 3.04 -0.42 -2.44
C VAL A 58 2.47 -1.62 -1.70
N PHE A 59 3.09 -2.78 -1.87
CA PHE A 59 2.68 -4.03 -1.24
C PHE A 59 3.83 -5.01 -1.18
N PHE A 60 3.65 -6.10 -0.45
CA PHE A 60 4.63 -7.16 -0.37
C PHE A 60 4.12 -8.45 -1.00
N ILE A 61 5.05 -9.22 -1.58
CA ILE A 61 4.78 -10.56 -2.10
C ILE A 61 5.64 -11.55 -1.35
N LYS A 62 5.00 -12.58 -0.80
CA LYS A 62 5.68 -13.68 -0.14
C LYS A 62 6.44 -14.51 -1.16
N GLN A 63 7.75 -14.66 -0.95
CA GLN A 63 8.66 -15.41 -1.81
C GLN A 63 9.38 -16.48 -0.99
N GLN A 64 9.71 -17.62 -1.61
CA GLN A 64 10.58 -18.62 -0.98
C GLN A 64 12.02 -18.12 -0.88
N LEU A 65 12.67 -18.37 0.27
CA LEU A 65 14.10 -18.09 0.45
C LEU A 65 14.95 -18.89 -0.53
N ASP A 66 14.60 -20.14 -0.74
CA ASP A 66 15.24 -21.03 -1.71
C ASP A 66 14.16 -21.65 -2.62
N ALA A 67 14.23 -21.37 -3.91
CA ALA A 67 13.26 -21.90 -4.89
C ALA A 67 13.28 -23.44 -4.99
N LYS A 68 14.36 -24.08 -4.51
CA LYS A 68 14.54 -25.54 -4.54
C LYS A 68 14.21 -26.22 -3.21
N ASP A 69 14.07 -25.44 -2.13
CA ASP A 69 13.87 -25.98 -0.79
C ASP A 69 12.92 -25.08 0.01
N ALA A 70 11.64 -25.41 -0.04
CA ALA A 70 10.60 -24.66 0.67
C ALA A 70 10.73 -24.74 2.21
N SER A 71 11.50 -25.71 2.75
CA SER A 71 11.72 -25.84 4.19
C SER A 71 12.58 -24.72 4.78
N LYS A 72 13.33 -24.01 3.95
CA LYS A 72 14.16 -22.85 4.35
C LYS A 72 13.37 -21.60 4.70
N GLY A 73 12.07 -21.60 4.47
CA GLY A 73 11.19 -20.51 4.82
C GLY A 73 10.94 -19.52 3.67
N ASN A 74 10.41 -18.36 4.04
CA ASN A 74 9.98 -17.33 3.10
C ASN A 74 10.49 -15.97 3.54
N PHE A 75 10.43 -14.99 2.63
CA PHE A 75 10.61 -13.57 2.91
C PHE A 75 9.55 -12.78 2.15
N GLU A 76 9.46 -11.50 2.46
CA GLU A 76 8.56 -10.59 1.77
C GLU A 76 9.34 -9.69 0.82
N GLN A 77 8.90 -9.61 -0.42
CA GLN A 77 9.50 -8.80 -1.47
C GLN A 77 8.62 -7.60 -1.76
N ARG A 78 9.18 -6.39 -1.65
CA ARG A 78 8.46 -5.14 -1.92
C ARG A 78 8.21 -4.96 -3.40
N VAL A 79 6.98 -4.55 -3.73
CA VAL A 79 6.53 -4.24 -5.09
C VAL A 79 5.73 -2.94 -5.09
N ILE A 80 5.88 -2.14 -6.13
CA ILE A 80 5.08 -0.94 -6.36
C ILE A 80 4.34 -1.11 -7.68
N LEU A 81 3.01 -0.94 -7.64
CA LEU A 81 2.15 -0.88 -8.81
C LEU A 81 1.74 0.56 -9.09
N CYS A 82 1.96 1.03 -10.32
CA CYS A 82 1.35 2.25 -10.85
C CYS A 82 0.35 1.85 -11.93
N HIS A 83 -0.94 2.01 -11.64
CA HIS A 83 -2.03 1.48 -12.46
C HIS A 83 -2.72 2.59 -13.27
N ARG A 84 -2.80 2.40 -14.59
CA ARG A 84 -3.55 3.27 -15.53
C ARG A 84 -4.84 2.62 -16.02
N GLY A 85 -4.87 1.29 -16.10
CA GLY A 85 -6.03 0.56 -16.58
C GLY A 85 -5.72 -0.91 -16.81
N PHE A 86 -6.76 -1.75 -16.70
CA PHE A 86 -6.68 -3.20 -16.89
C PHE A 86 -6.44 -3.62 -18.34
N ASP A 87 -6.77 -2.73 -19.28
CA ASP A 87 -6.57 -2.91 -20.73
C ASP A 87 -5.19 -2.44 -21.21
N ARG A 88 -4.35 -1.92 -20.32
CA ARG A 88 -3.04 -1.36 -20.64
C ARG A 88 -1.94 -2.40 -20.47
N PRO A 89 -0.93 -2.41 -21.35
CA PRO A 89 0.26 -3.21 -21.14
C PRO A 89 1.00 -2.76 -19.87
N THR A 90 1.95 -3.56 -19.40
CA THR A 90 2.70 -3.30 -18.18
C THR A 90 4.20 -3.28 -18.45
N VAL A 91 4.87 -2.22 -18.01
CA VAL A 91 6.33 -2.18 -17.93
C VAL A 91 6.75 -2.79 -16.60
N LEU A 92 7.58 -3.82 -16.64
CA LEU A 92 8.22 -4.39 -15.46
C LEU A 92 9.58 -3.72 -15.26
N VAL A 93 9.76 -3.11 -14.10
CA VAL A 93 11.02 -2.50 -13.66
C VAL A 93 11.59 -3.35 -12.53
N THR A 94 12.85 -3.73 -12.64
CA THR A 94 13.56 -4.47 -11.60
C THR A 94 14.65 -3.58 -11.02
N GLU A 95 14.67 -3.40 -9.70
CA GLU A 95 15.54 -2.42 -9.04
C GLU A 95 16.49 -3.09 -8.05
N GLY A 96 17.80 -2.91 -8.30
CA GLY A 96 18.87 -3.59 -7.59
C GLY A 96 19.41 -2.88 -6.33
N TYR A 97 18.97 -1.63 -6.04
CA TYR A 97 19.43 -0.91 -4.84
C TYR A 97 18.29 -0.72 -3.84
N ASN A 98 17.33 0.09 -4.19
CA ASN A 98 16.10 0.26 -3.44
C ASN A 98 15.01 0.83 -4.35
N ALA A 99 13.77 0.51 -4.07
CA ALA A 99 12.63 0.98 -4.85
C ALA A 99 12.02 2.29 -4.33
N ASN A 100 12.72 3.04 -3.46
CA ASN A 100 12.16 4.21 -2.78
C ASN A 100 11.77 5.34 -3.72
N TYR A 101 12.49 5.51 -4.84
CA TYR A 101 12.12 6.50 -5.84
C TYR A 101 10.76 6.22 -6.48
N GLY A 102 10.35 4.96 -6.54
CA GLY A 102 9.03 4.55 -7.00
C GLY A 102 7.89 5.00 -6.09
N LEU A 103 8.15 5.36 -4.83
CA LEU A 103 7.14 5.86 -3.89
C LEU A 103 6.73 7.31 -4.17
N ARG A 104 7.53 8.08 -4.91
CA ARG A 104 7.29 9.50 -5.18
C ARG A 104 6.00 9.70 -5.99
N GLU A 105 5.27 10.77 -5.72
CA GLU A 105 4.01 11.11 -6.39
C GLU A 105 4.17 11.35 -7.90
N ASP A 106 5.35 11.79 -8.33
CA ASP A 106 5.72 12.13 -9.71
C ASP A 106 6.50 11.02 -10.43
N TYR A 107 6.64 9.84 -9.80
CA TYR A 107 7.36 8.74 -10.42
C TYR A 107 6.71 8.26 -11.71
N ILE A 108 7.52 8.13 -12.75
CA ILE A 108 7.16 7.55 -14.03
C ILE A 108 8.42 7.01 -14.73
N GLU A 109 8.26 5.94 -15.47
CA GLU A 109 9.26 5.41 -16.39
C GLU A 109 9.04 5.95 -17.80
N GLU A 110 10.09 6.20 -18.54
CA GLU A 110 10.04 6.75 -19.89
C GLU A 110 9.17 5.90 -20.83
N LEU A 111 9.35 4.58 -20.82
CA LEU A 111 8.55 3.65 -21.62
C LEU A 111 7.06 3.70 -21.24
N ALA A 112 6.77 3.84 -19.94
CA ALA A 112 5.39 3.95 -19.48
C ALA A 112 4.74 5.27 -19.88
N GLN A 113 5.52 6.32 -19.99
CA GLN A 113 5.06 7.62 -20.50
C GLN A 113 4.77 7.55 -22.01
N ILE A 114 5.69 6.98 -22.80
CA ILE A 114 5.58 6.87 -24.27
C ILE A 114 4.40 5.98 -24.65
N PHE A 115 4.26 4.80 -24.02
CA PHE A 115 3.28 3.79 -24.40
C PHE A 115 2.02 3.79 -23.54
N ASN A 116 1.90 4.72 -22.59
CA ASN A 116 0.76 4.86 -21.69
C ASN A 116 0.42 3.54 -20.95
N THR A 117 1.45 2.92 -20.35
CA THR A 117 1.35 1.60 -19.71
C THR A 117 1.18 1.70 -18.19
N ASN A 118 0.82 0.57 -17.57
CA ASN A 118 1.05 0.34 -16.16
C ASN A 118 2.55 0.18 -15.88
N ILE A 119 2.96 0.34 -14.60
CA ILE A 119 4.31 0.01 -14.14
C ILE A 119 4.18 -0.96 -12.96
N VAL A 120 4.96 -2.04 -12.99
CA VAL A 120 5.26 -2.88 -11.83
C VAL A 120 6.75 -2.75 -11.55
N LEU A 121 7.08 -2.13 -10.42
CA LEU A 121 8.47 -2.00 -9.98
C LEU A 121 8.72 -3.00 -8.85
N VAL A 122 9.67 -3.91 -9.08
CA VAL A 122 10.03 -4.98 -8.13
C VAL A 122 11.41 -4.69 -7.56
N GLU A 123 11.50 -4.56 -6.25
CA GLU A 123 12.77 -4.46 -5.55
C GLU A 123 13.46 -5.84 -5.49
N TYR A 124 14.76 -5.89 -5.76
CA TYR A 124 15.49 -7.15 -5.69
C TYR A 124 15.54 -7.69 -4.26
N ARG A 125 15.54 -9.02 -4.15
CA ARG A 125 15.81 -9.69 -2.87
C ARG A 125 17.18 -9.27 -2.33
N TYR A 126 17.29 -9.20 -1.01
CA TYR A 126 18.46 -8.76 -0.24
C TYR A 126 18.72 -7.25 -0.29
N PHE A 127 17.80 -6.46 -0.84
CA PHE A 127 17.88 -5.00 -0.80
C PHE A 127 16.75 -4.40 0.03
N ASP A 128 17.06 -3.32 0.75
CA ASP A 128 16.17 -2.51 1.60
C ASP A 128 15.05 -3.34 2.28
N LYS A 129 13.80 -3.16 1.86
CA LYS A 129 12.61 -3.83 2.45
C LYS A 129 12.44 -5.28 1.99
N SER A 130 13.16 -5.70 0.96
CA SER A 130 13.13 -7.06 0.41
C SER A 130 14.25 -7.96 0.98
N THR A 131 14.79 -7.60 2.16
CA THR A 131 15.83 -8.38 2.84
C THR A 131 15.18 -9.42 3.75
N PRO A 132 15.48 -10.73 3.54
CA PRO A 132 15.07 -11.78 4.47
C PRO A 132 15.64 -11.54 5.88
N THR A 133 14.79 -11.66 6.90
CA THR A 133 15.17 -11.57 8.34
C THR A 133 15.37 -12.94 8.93
#